data_19bcdf7d39da3c18aad1587967bad113
#
_entry.id   19bcdf7d39da3c18aad1587967bad113
#
_cell.length_a   1.000
_cell.length_b   1.000
_cell.length_c   1.000
_cell.angle_alpha   90.00
_cell.angle_beta   90.00
_cell.angle_gamma   90.00
#
_symmetry.space_group_name_H-M   'P 1'
#
loop_
_entity.id
_entity.type
_entity.pdbx_description
1 polymer ?
#
loop_
_entity_poly.entity_id
_entity_poly.type
_entity_poly.pdbx_seq_one_letter_code
_entity_poly.pdbx_strand_id
1 'polypeptide(L)'
;MKIMRSLSALLIGLMALVGFAAPAQAAPKSGITTVTVYHQPVVPTAVTGSGIGTVRYFSIPIAVNGVAADGQYLTGTLTTLDIGVPGGREIRASDLNFVFGSSDDQLVVGGIAIYPAAGATLAEGARVVRPVIGGSGKYAGAAGQAISTNLGAKGWTHVFKIRIPS
;
A
#
# COMPACT_ATOMS: atom_id res chain seq x y z
N MET A 1 -11.33 40.54 78.29
CA MET A 1 -10.45 40.18 77.17
C MET A 1 -10.69 38.72 76.90
N LYS A 2 -11.53 38.35 75.88
CA LYS A 2 -11.93 36.96 75.60
C LYS A 2 -11.26 36.55 74.27
N ILE A 3 -10.39 35.54 74.32
CA ILE A 3 -9.69 34.97 73.18
C ILE A 3 -10.58 33.88 72.58
N MET A 4 -11.13 34.12 71.40
CA MET A 4 -11.84 33.12 70.59
C MET A 4 -10.80 32.28 69.81
N ARG A 5 -10.78 30.98 70.07
CA ARG A 5 -10.00 30.00 69.30
C ARG A 5 -10.89 29.47 68.17
N SER A 6 -10.49 29.73 66.91
CA SER A 6 -11.13 29.17 65.73
C SER A 6 -10.61 27.74 65.49
N LEU A 7 -11.49 26.75 65.49
CA LEU A 7 -11.21 25.40 64.99
C LEU A 7 -11.37 25.39 63.47
N SER A 8 -10.32 25.17 62.76
CA SER A 8 -10.34 24.89 61.33
C SER A 8 -10.49 23.37 61.11
N ALA A 9 -11.65 22.96 60.62
CA ALA A 9 -11.87 21.57 60.24
C ALA A 9 -11.24 21.29 58.88
N LEU A 10 -10.27 20.36 58.87
CA LEU A 10 -9.59 19.88 57.68
C LEU A 10 -10.45 18.80 57.02
N LEU A 11 -11.12 19.13 55.91
CA LEU A 11 -11.90 18.19 55.09
C LEU A 11 -10.95 17.47 54.12
N ILE A 12 -10.55 16.25 54.45
CA ILE A 12 -9.76 15.40 53.55
C ILE A 12 -10.74 14.76 52.56
N GLY A 13 -10.75 15.28 51.32
CA GLY A 13 -11.51 14.71 50.21
C GLY A 13 -10.82 13.43 49.67
N LEU A 14 -11.44 12.28 49.93
CA LEU A 14 -11.03 10.99 49.37
C LEU A 14 -11.45 10.96 47.88
N MET A 15 -10.51 11.28 46.95
CA MET A 15 -10.74 11.07 45.51
C MET A 15 -10.63 9.57 45.22
N ALA A 16 -11.76 8.92 44.96
CA ALA A 16 -11.80 7.57 44.40
C ALA A 16 -11.29 7.62 42.97
N LEU A 17 -10.09 7.08 42.73
CA LEU A 17 -9.59 6.81 41.35
C LEU A 17 -10.45 5.69 40.75
N VAL A 18 -11.43 6.05 39.96
CA VAL A 18 -12.08 5.11 39.05
C VAL A 18 -11.11 4.80 37.93
N GLY A 19 -10.38 3.72 38.06
CA GLY A 19 -9.54 3.20 37.00
C GLY A 19 -10.40 2.74 35.83
N PHE A 20 -10.45 3.50 34.76
CA PHE A 20 -10.98 3.03 33.49
C PHE A 20 -9.98 1.98 32.96
N ALA A 21 -10.29 0.70 33.13
CA ALA A 21 -9.62 -0.36 32.40
C ALA A 21 -9.94 -0.17 30.93
N ALA A 22 -8.98 0.32 30.12
CA ALA A 22 -9.12 0.33 28.68
C ALA A 22 -9.35 -1.13 28.23
N PRO A 23 -10.33 -1.39 27.33
CA PRO A 23 -10.52 -2.72 26.80
C PRO A 23 -9.21 -3.18 26.16
N ALA A 24 -8.72 -4.34 26.59
CA ALA A 24 -7.55 -4.96 26.00
C ALA A 24 -7.85 -5.20 24.51
N GLN A 25 -7.24 -4.40 23.63
CA GLN A 25 -7.30 -4.65 22.20
C GLN A 25 -6.67 -6.03 21.96
N ALA A 26 -7.46 -6.94 21.41
CA ALA A 26 -6.96 -8.23 20.98
C ALA A 26 -5.75 -8.00 20.07
N ALA A 27 -4.61 -8.61 20.40
CA ALA A 27 -3.42 -8.51 19.56
C ALA A 27 -3.77 -8.98 18.14
N PRO A 28 -3.44 -8.21 17.10
CA PRO A 28 -3.77 -8.58 15.74
C PRO A 28 -3.19 -9.96 15.44
N LYS A 29 -4.00 -10.86 14.88
CA LYS A 29 -3.54 -12.18 14.43
C LYS A 29 -2.40 -11.94 13.44
N SER A 30 -1.18 -12.32 13.80
CA SER A 30 0.06 -12.01 13.09
C SER A 30 0.30 -12.91 11.85
N GLY A 31 -0.75 -13.23 11.10
CA GLY A 31 -0.63 -14.01 9.88
C GLY A 31 -0.25 -13.15 8.69
N ILE A 32 0.75 -13.61 7.90
CA ILE A 32 1.03 -13.03 6.58
C ILE A 32 0.09 -13.71 5.58
N THR A 33 -0.74 -12.92 4.92
CA THR A 33 -1.54 -13.34 3.77
C THR A 33 -0.71 -13.17 2.50
N THR A 34 -0.66 -14.21 1.67
CA THR A 34 -0.01 -14.14 0.36
C THR A 34 -1.08 -14.17 -0.73
N VAL A 35 -1.03 -13.17 -1.64
CA VAL A 35 -1.87 -13.11 -2.83
C VAL A 35 -0.95 -13.02 -4.03
N THR A 36 -1.16 -13.85 -5.04
CA THR A 36 -0.40 -13.81 -6.29
C THR A 36 -1.28 -13.29 -7.41
N VAL A 37 -0.79 -12.29 -8.11
CA VAL A 37 -1.46 -11.67 -9.26
C VAL A 37 -0.58 -11.84 -10.48
N TYR A 38 -1.22 -12.13 -11.61
CA TYR A 38 -0.58 -12.21 -12.92
C TYR A 38 -1.31 -11.32 -13.91
N HIS A 39 -0.58 -10.73 -14.86
CA HIS A 39 -1.15 -10.10 -16.05
C HIS A 39 -0.22 -10.24 -17.26
N GLN A 40 -0.80 -10.12 -18.44
CA GLN A 40 -0.09 -10.12 -19.72
C GLN A 40 0.92 -8.95 -19.81
N PRO A 41 1.83 -8.94 -20.79
CA PRO A 41 2.73 -7.82 -21.01
C PRO A 41 1.99 -6.49 -21.05
N VAL A 42 2.56 -5.47 -20.43
CA VAL A 42 1.91 -4.16 -20.26
C VAL A 42 2.30 -3.24 -21.41
N VAL A 43 1.27 -2.71 -22.07
CA VAL A 43 1.38 -1.48 -22.85
C VAL A 43 0.58 -0.41 -22.12
N PRO A 44 1.14 0.78 -21.83
CA PRO A 44 0.36 1.86 -21.25
C PRO A 44 -0.86 2.18 -22.11
N THR A 45 -2.02 2.35 -21.49
CA THR A 45 -3.26 2.76 -22.16
C THR A 45 -3.13 4.16 -22.74
N ALA A 46 -2.37 5.02 -22.07
CA ALA A 46 -2.02 6.36 -22.53
C ALA A 46 -0.67 6.78 -21.91
N VAL A 47 0.02 7.70 -22.59
CA VAL A 47 1.23 8.35 -22.11
C VAL A 47 1.07 9.85 -22.31
N THR A 48 1.29 10.63 -21.26
CA THR A 48 1.25 12.10 -21.33
C THR A 48 2.56 12.70 -20.84
N GLY A 49 2.99 13.80 -21.47
CA GLY A 49 4.25 14.49 -21.14
C GLY A 49 5.49 13.84 -21.74
N SER A 50 6.65 14.43 -21.44
CA SER A 50 7.98 13.94 -21.82
C SER A 50 8.99 14.30 -20.73
N GLY A 51 10.04 13.50 -20.57
CA GLY A 51 11.01 13.69 -19.51
C GLY A 51 10.41 13.56 -18.11
N ILE A 52 10.81 14.43 -17.18
CA ILE A 52 10.23 14.53 -15.83
C ILE A 52 8.75 14.91 -15.97
N GLY A 53 7.89 14.26 -15.18
CA GLY A 53 6.44 14.46 -15.25
C GLY A 53 5.74 13.59 -16.30
N THR A 54 6.45 12.76 -17.06
CA THR A 54 5.80 11.79 -17.95
C THR A 54 4.94 10.82 -17.14
N VAL A 55 3.65 10.74 -17.44
CA VAL A 55 2.70 9.83 -16.80
C VAL A 55 2.31 8.73 -17.78
N ARG A 56 2.41 7.50 -17.34
CA ARG A 56 1.98 6.29 -18.05
C ARG A 56 0.78 5.71 -17.33
N TYR A 57 -0.34 5.60 -18.03
CA TYR A 57 -1.59 5.09 -17.49
C TYR A 57 -1.75 3.61 -17.84
N PHE A 58 -2.33 2.86 -16.91
CA PHE A 58 -2.58 1.43 -17.07
C PHE A 58 -3.99 1.08 -16.66
N SER A 59 -4.61 0.19 -17.43
CA SER A 59 -5.85 -0.50 -17.08
C SER A 59 -5.81 -1.88 -17.73
N ILE A 60 -5.61 -2.93 -16.93
CA ILE A 60 -5.20 -4.25 -17.41
C ILE A 60 -5.98 -5.32 -16.64
N PRO A 61 -6.59 -6.30 -17.33
CA PRO A 61 -7.14 -7.47 -16.67
C PRO A 61 -6.05 -8.24 -15.93
N ILE A 62 -6.39 -8.80 -14.78
CA ILE A 62 -5.48 -9.62 -13.98
C ILE A 62 -6.10 -10.98 -13.67
N ALA A 63 -5.24 -11.96 -13.37
CA ALA A 63 -5.63 -13.22 -12.75
C ALA A 63 -5.12 -13.26 -11.31
N VAL A 64 -5.95 -13.67 -10.38
CA VAL A 64 -5.65 -13.75 -8.95
C VAL A 64 -5.52 -15.20 -8.54
N ASN A 65 -4.37 -15.58 -7.98
CA ASN A 65 -4.05 -16.97 -7.59
C ASN A 65 -4.31 -17.98 -8.74
N GLY A 66 -4.01 -17.55 -9.98
CA GLY A 66 -4.18 -18.37 -11.18
C GLY A 66 -5.60 -18.35 -11.79
N VAL A 67 -6.53 -17.62 -11.20
CA VAL A 67 -7.92 -17.53 -11.67
C VAL A 67 -8.20 -16.14 -12.23
N ALA A 68 -8.57 -16.05 -13.51
CA ALA A 68 -9.10 -14.83 -14.12
C ALA A 68 -10.62 -14.78 -13.91
N ALA A 69 -11.13 -13.62 -13.54
CA ALA A 69 -12.57 -13.40 -13.37
C ALA A 69 -12.93 -11.95 -13.70
N ASP A 70 -14.22 -11.73 -13.99
CA ASP A 70 -14.73 -10.38 -14.21
C ASP A 70 -14.50 -9.48 -12.99
N GLY A 71 -14.26 -8.19 -13.26
CA GLY A 71 -13.99 -7.23 -12.20
C GLY A 71 -12.60 -7.35 -11.56
N GLN A 72 -11.72 -8.22 -12.08
CA GLN A 72 -10.32 -8.29 -11.66
C GLN A 72 -9.45 -7.47 -12.61
N TYR A 73 -8.85 -6.38 -12.12
CA TYR A 73 -7.98 -5.54 -12.95
C TYR A 73 -6.95 -4.79 -12.12
N LEU A 74 -5.85 -4.44 -12.76
CA LEU A 74 -4.87 -3.47 -12.29
C LEU A 74 -5.12 -2.15 -13.01
N THR A 75 -5.27 -1.06 -12.26
CA THR A 75 -5.28 0.30 -12.82
C THR A 75 -4.31 1.19 -12.07
N GLY A 76 -3.86 2.28 -12.69
CA GLY A 76 -2.99 3.25 -12.04
C GLY A 76 -2.01 3.92 -12.98
N THR A 77 -0.98 4.50 -12.38
CA THR A 77 0.01 5.29 -13.10
C THR A 77 1.45 4.97 -12.67
N LEU A 78 2.37 5.22 -13.62
CA LEU A 78 3.79 5.41 -13.35
C LEU A 78 4.21 6.80 -13.81
N THR A 79 4.70 7.62 -12.89
CA THR A 79 5.13 9.00 -13.16
C THR A 79 6.65 9.11 -13.08
N THR A 80 7.29 9.60 -14.13
CA THR A 80 8.74 9.87 -14.13
C THR A 80 9.05 11.05 -13.22
N LEU A 81 9.85 10.83 -12.18
CA LEU A 81 10.28 11.84 -11.23
C LEU A 81 11.67 12.39 -11.52
N ASP A 82 12.55 11.55 -12.07
CA ASP A 82 13.94 11.90 -12.35
C ASP A 82 14.47 11.09 -13.55
N ILE A 83 15.25 11.74 -14.40
CA ILE A 83 15.92 11.18 -15.59
C ILE A 83 17.44 11.29 -15.49
N GLY A 84 17.96 11.89 -14.42
CA GLY A 84 19.40 12.13 -14.17
C GLY A 84 20.10 10.96 -13.46
N VAL A 85 19.46 9.82 -13.29
CA VAL A 85 20.05 8.67 -12.59
C VAL A 85 21.22 8.09 -13.43
N PRO A 86 22.38 7.80 -12.81
CA PRO A 86 23.54 7.26 -13.52
C PRO A 86 23.20 6.05 -14.39
N GLY A 87 23.78 5.98 -15.59
CA GLY A 87 23.52 4.94 -16.58
C GLY A 87 22.27 5.19 -17.44
N GLY A 88 21.80 6.44 -17.53
CA GLY A 88 20.65 6.83 -18.36
C GLY A 88 19.31 6.29 -17.84
N ARG A 89 19.25 5.93 -16.55
CA ARG A 89 18.06 5.38 -15.90
C ARG A 89 17.14 6.49 -15.42
N GLU A 90 15.90 6.13 -15.12
CA GLU A 90 14.91 7.04 -14.56
C GLU A 90 14.26 6.50 -13.29
N ILE A 91 13.88 7.39 -12.39
CA ILE A 91 13.04 7.07 -11.22
C ILE A 91 11.60 7.29 -11.61
N ARG A 92 10.76 6.27 -11.39
CA ARG A 92 9.30 6.39 -11.55
C ARG A 92 8.59 6.14 -10.23
N ALA A 93 7.70 7.06 -9.86
CA ALA A 93 6.70 6.82 -8.82
C ALA A 93 5.60 5.92 -9.36
N SER A 94 5.04 5.11 -8.48
CA SER A 94 3.92 4.21 -8.75
C SER A 94 2.72 4.60 -7.92
N ASP A 95 1.55 4.64 -8.54
CA ASP A 95 0.24 4.68 -7.92
C ASP A 95 -0.60 3.60 -8.62
N LEU A 96 -0.66 2.41 -8.02
CA LEU A 96 -1.24 1.22 -8.63
C LEU A 96 -2.32 0.64 -7.73
N ASN A 97 -3.49 0.42 -8.28
CA ASN A 97 -4.65 -0.17 -7.61
C ASN A 97 -4.95 -1.54 -8.21
N PHE A 98 -4.88 -2.58 -7.39
CA PHE A 98 -5.26 -3.93 -7.76
C PHE A 98 -6.66 -4.20 -7.24
N VAL A 99 -7.59 -4.48 -8.12
CA VAL A 99 -9.02 -4.71 -7.83
C VAL A 99 -9.32 -6.19 -7.97
N PHE A 100 -10.03 -6.76 -6.99
CA PHE A 100 -10.20 -8.19 -6.81
C PHE A 100 -11.67 -8.63 -6.95
N GLY A 101 -12.31 -8.29 -8.06
CA GLY A 101 -13.67 -8.70 -8.42
C GLY A 101 -14.77 -7.71 -8.00
N SER A 102 -14.46 -6.79 -7.08
CA SER A 102 -15.33 -5.68 -6.69
C SER A 102 -14.49 -4.42 -6.56
N SER A 103 -15.02 -3.27 -6.94
CA SER A 103 -14.39 -1.96 -6.73
C SER A 103 -14.13 -1.65 -5.25
N ASP A 104 -14.81 -2.35 -4.34
CA ASP A 104 -14.61 -2.17 -2.91
C ASP A 104 -13.40 -2.96 -2.40
N ASP A 105 -13.02 -4.05 -3.08
CA ASP A 105 -11.93 -4.95 -2.71
C ASP A 105 -10.64 -4.57 -3.42
N GLN A 106 -9.81 -3.72 -2.82
CA GLN A 106 -8.60 -3.21 -3.45
C GLN A 106 -7.37 -3.36 -2.57
N LEU A 107 -6.20 -3.49 -3.22
CA LEU A 107 -4.88 -3.23 -2.64
C LEU A 107 -4.23 -2.07 -3.38
N VAL A 108 -3.69 -1.12 -2.63
CA VAL A 108 -3.00 0.06 -3.15
C VAL A 108 -1.50 -0.11 -2.97
N VAL A 109 -0.76 0.03 -4.08
CA VAL A 109 0.70 -0.10 -4.13
C VAL A 109 1.30 1.24 -4.56
N GLY A 110 2.11 1.81 -3.70
CA GLY A 110 2.83 3.06 -3.94
C GLY A 110 4.34 2.87 -4.02
N GLY A 111 5.06 3.99 -3.96
CA GLY A 111 6.51 4.00 -3.91
C GLY A 111 7.19 4.23 -5.25
N ILE A 112 8.50 4.03 -5.27
CA ILE A 112 9.32 4.30 -6.46
C ILE A 112 10.02 3.03 -6.97
N ALA A 113 10.44 3.07 -8.24
CA ALA A 113 11.38 2.12 -8.80
C ALA A 113 12.31 2.80 -9.81
N ILE A 114 13.49 2.21 -10.01
CA ILE A 114 14.47 2.65 -11.00
C ILE A 114 14.23 1.82 -12.26
N TYR A 115 14.01 2.52 -13.36
CA TYR A 115 13.79 1.95 -14.69
C TYR A 115 14.97 2.25 -15.60
N PRO A 116 15.16 1.48 -16.68
CA PRO A 116 16.05 1.87 -17.80
C PRO A 116 15.60 3.20 -18.39
N ALA A 117 16.34 3.70 -19.39
CA ALA A 117 16.05 4.96 -20.07
C ALA A 117 14.61 5.07 -20.57
N ALA A 118 14.21 6.31 -20.88
CA ALA A 118 12.87 6.69 -21.25
C ALA A 118 12.18 5.70 -22.23
N GLY A 119 10.96 5.30 -21.88
CA GLY A 119 10.16 4.37 -22.66
C GLY A 119 10.45 2.89 -22.45
N ALA A 120 11.58 2.53 -21.82
CA ALA A 120 11.90 1.15 -21.57
C ALA A 120 11.18 0.60 -20.32
N THR A 121 10.87 -0.69 -20.33
CA THR A 121 10.46 -1.44 -19.17
C THR A 121 11.65 -2.10 -18.48
N LEU A 122 11.44 -2.74 -17.35
CA LEU A 122 12.47 -3.52 -16.66
C LEU A 122 12.87 -4.74 -17.50
N ALA A 123 14.10 -5.22 -17.35
CA ALA A 123 14.53 -6.45 -18.00
C ALA A 123 13.72 -7.67 -17.53
N GLU A 124 13.67 -8.71 -18.34
CA GLU A 124 13.11 -10.01 -17.93
C GLU A 124 13.86 -10.54 -16.70
N GLY A 125 13.12 -11.10 -15.76
CA GLY A 125 13.62 -11.55 -14.47
C GLY A 125 13.85 -10.43 -13.44
N ALA A 126 13.84 -9.16 -13.85
CA ALA A 126 13.98 -8.05 -12.91
C ALA A 126 12.83 -7.99 -11.92
N ARG A 127 13.18 -7.68 -10.66
CA ARG A 127 12.25 -7.58 -9.54
C ARG A 127 12.22 -6.17 -8.99
N VAL A 128 11.02 -5.73 -8.63
CA VAL A 128 10.79 -4.49 -7.88
C VAL A 128 9.95 -4.80 -6.65
N VAL A 129 10.37 -4.30 -5.51
CA VAL A 129 9.60 -4.38 -4.27
C VAL A 129 9.02 -3.00 -3.99
N ARG A 130 7.71 -2.95 -3.77
CA ARG A 130 6.99 -1.73 -3.45
C ARG A 130 6.15 -1.91 -2.19
N PRO A 131 5.96 -0.87 -1.36
CA PRO A 131 5.04 -0.96 -0.24
C PRO A 131 3.60 -1.11 -0.72
N VAL A 132 2.84 -1.97 -0.03
CA VAL A 132 1.38 -1.91 -0.01
C VAL A 132 1.03 -0.86 1.02
N ILE A 133 0.45 0.25 0.57
CA ILE A 133 0.18 1.43 1.37
C ILE A 133 -1.25 1.48 1.90
N GLY A 134 -2.07 0.51 1.52
CA GLY A 134 -3.44 0.37 2.02
C GLY A 134 -4.25 -0.63 1.21
N GLY A 135 -5.51 -0.73 1.59
CA GLY A 135 -6.52 -1.51 0.90
C GLY A 135 -7.91 -1.19 1.41
N SER A 136 -8.93 -1.67 0.73
CA SER A 136 -10.33 -1.51 1.07
C SER A 136 -11.08 -2.84 1.01
N GLY A 137 -12.32 -2.87 1.46
CA GLY A 137 -13.15 -4.07 1.52
C GLY A 137 -12.48 -5.16 2.35
N LYS A 138 -12.34 -6.36 1.80
CA LYS A 138 -11.67 -7.49 2.47
C LYS A 138 -10.18 -7.26 2.74
N TYR A 139 -9.59 -6.22 2.16
CA TYR A 139 -8.20 -5.82 2.37
C TYR A 139 -8.06 -4.55 3.20
N ALA A 140 -9.14 -4.10 3.86
CA ALA A 140 -9.12 -2.87 4.67
C ALA A 140 -7.98 -2.90 5.69
N GLY A 141 -7.18 -1.82 5.74
CA GLY A 141 -6.02 -1.72 6.61
C GLY A 141 -4.82 -2.61 6.23
N ALA A 142 -4.82 -3.23 5.06
CA ALA A 142 -3.70 -4.04 4.60
C ALA A 142 -2.40 -3.22 4.54
N ALA A 143 -1.32 -3.81 5.04
CA ALA A 143 0.02 -3.27 4.97
C ALA A 143 1.04 -4.38 4.68
N GLY A 144 2.10 -4.05 3.94
CA GLY A 144 3.12 -5.01 3.58
C GLY A 144 3.86 -4.62 2.31
N GLN A 145 4.13 -5.60 1.46
CA GLN A 145 4.86 -5.38 0.22
C GLN A 145 4.28 -6.17 -0.96
N ALA A 146 4.40 -5.59 -2.14
CA ALA A 146 4.19 -6.22 -3.43
C ALA A 146 5.56 -6.45 -4.10
N ILE A 147 5.84 -7.68 -4.47
CA ILE A 147 7.05 -8.08 -5.21
C ILE A 147 6.64 -8.32 -6.65
N SER A 148 6.98 -7.38 -7.53
CA SER A 148 6.68 -7.45 -8.96
C SER A 148 7.86 -8.03 -9.72
N THR A 149 7.64 -9.04 -10.57
CA THR A 149 8.66 -9.65 -11.41
C THR A 149 8.24 -9.58 -12.88
N ASN A 150 9.11 -9.05 -13.72
CA ASN A 150 8.91 -9.08 -15.17
C ASN A 150 9.24 -10.48 -15.71
N LEU A 151 8.31 -11.08 -16.43
CA LEU A 151 8.46 -12.40 -17.07
C LEU A 151 8.70 -12.28 -18.59
N GLY A 152 9.14 -11.10 -19.05
CA GLY A 152 9.35 -10.84 -20.47
C GLY A 152 8.06 -10.93 -21.27
N ALA A 153 8.09 -11.69 -22.36
CA ALA A 153 6.93 -11.91 -23.22
C ALA A 153 5.74 -12.61 -22.52
N LYS A 154 5.97 -13.18 -21.35
CA LYS A 154 4.91 -13.83 -20.54
C LYS A 154 4.20 -12.86 -19.59
N GLY A 155 4.57 -11.56 -19.57
CA GLY A 155 3.91 -10.58 -18.73
C GLY A 155 4.55 -10.40 -17.36
N TRP A 156 3.75 -10.28 -16.31
CA TRP A 156 4.22 -9.95 -14.97
C TRP A 156 3.54 -10.77 -13.90
N THR A 157 4.27 -11.03 -12.82
CA THR A 157 3.68 -11.49 -11.56
C THR A 157 3.88 -10.44 -10.46
N HIS A 158 2.91 -10.36 -9.55
CA HIS A 158 2.98 -9.58 -8.34
C HIS A 158 2.63 -10.48 -7.15
N VAL A 159 3.58 -10.68 -6.26
CA VAL A 159 3.37 -11.45 -5.03
C VAL A 159 3.20 -10.47 -3.88
N PHE A 160 2.00 -10.36 -3.37
CA PHE A 160 1.68 -9.58 -2.18
C PHE A 160 1.97 -10.40 -0.93
N LYS A 161 2.73 -9.84 -0.02
CA LYS A 161 2.94 -10.34 1.34
C LYS A 161 2.42 -9.29 2.30
N ILE A 162 1.22 -9.47 2.80
CA ILE A 162 0.46 -8.45 3.54
C ILE A 162 -0.02 -8.97 4.89
N ARG A 163 -0.19 -8.05 5.84
CA ARG A 163 -0.98 -8.25 7.05
C ARG A 163 -2.27 -7.47 6.88
N ILE A 164 -3.38 -8.08 7.24
CA ILE A 164 -4.71 -7.46 7.25
C ILE A 164 -5.14 -7.48 8.72
N PRO A 165 -5.47 -6.33 9.33
CA PRO A 165 -6.03 -6.28 10.67
C PRO A 165 -7.32 -7.09 10.74
N SER A 166 -7.53 -7.78 11.86
CA SER A 166 -8.78 -8.50 12.16
C SER A 166 -9.80 -7.56 12.78
#